data_40414e93f79efd13aa81ca3254579db3
#
_entry.id   40414e93f79efd13aa81ca3254579db3
#
_cell.length_a   1.000
_cell.length_b   1.000
_cell.length_c   1.000
_cell.angle_alpha   90.00
_cell.angle_beta   90.00
_cell.angle_gamma   90.00
#
_symmetry.space_group_name_H-M   'P 1'
#
loop_
_entity.id
_entity.type
_entity.pdbx_description
1 polymer ?
#
loop_
_entity_poly.entity_id
_entity_poly.type
_entity_poly.pdbx_seq_one_letter_code
_entity_poly.pdbx_strand_id
1 'polypeptide(L)'
;MAPHATDRSVQHLVELEHGRISREIFVNEALYQQEQEQIFARTWLFVGHESQIPKPGDYFVSCMGEESVILTRDSRQHIHVFLNTCRHGGMRVCRYDEGNTTVFTCPYHGWGYATDGRLVGVPYYKEAYREQLDRSQWGLIEVAQLANYKGTIWATWDAAAPPFLDYLGEMKLYLDTVLDCRDGREGGSEVIGGIQKWIMPCNWKFAAENFAGDAYHNISHRSVDIVGIGPSGRGRRDTDERASARRVAASFPALGHGAVSFLQLEDVPYTPSYQDTPSVEAYFKHCYEERQRRLGAGARLLGLVGTVFPTMSYLARQPRSIAVWHPRGALKTEAWRWFLVDRDAPQEVKDVLRHYAMRYSGPGGLTEQDDMENWNYASAASQGTIARRYPYNYEMGLGLPYPDYGVPGVTTERIAEQNQRGFYQRWAELMEAPSWEVLH
;
A
#
# COMPACT_ATOMS: atom_id res chain seq x y z
N MET A 1 4.65 19.23 -32.47
CA MET A 1 4.73 17.87 -33.05
C MET A 1 4.12 16.94 -32.03
N ALA A 2 2.97 16.36 -32.32
CA ALA A 2 2.39 15.33 -31.46
C ALA A 2 3.33 14.13 -31.47
N PRO A 3 3.63 13.49 -30.34
CA PRO A 3 4.40 12.28 -30.33
C PRO A 3 3.65 11.22 -31.13
N HIS A 4 4.38 10.49 -31.96
CA HIS A 4 3.88 9.33 -32.67
C HIS A 4 3.14 8.42 -31.67
N ALA A 5 1.96 7.95 -32.06
CA ALA A 5 1.24 6.90 -31.36
C ALA A 5 2.18 5.67 -31.36
N THR A 6 2.94 5.51 -30.30
CA THR A 6 3.63 4.27 -30.00
C THR A 6 2.57 3.20 -29.82
N ASP A 7 2.74 2.08 -30.46
CA ASP A 7 1.90 0.90 -30.24
C ASP A 7 1.87 0.63 -28.72
N ARG A 8 0.75 0.96 -28.08
CA ARG A 8 0.57 0.85 -26.61
C ARG A 8 0.23 -0.57 -26.20
N SER A 9 0.17 -1.50 -27.17
CA SER A 9 -0.22 -2.87 -26.89
C SER A 9 0.80 -3.58 -26.01
N VAL A 10 0.37 -4.03 -24.85
CA VAL A 10 1.16 -4.78 -23.87
C VAL A 10 0.61 -6.20 -23.64
N GLN A 11 -0.50 -6.57 -24.30
CA GLN A 11 -1.14 -7.88 -24.11
C GLN A 11 -0.18 -9.03 -24.45
N HIS A 12 0.66 -8.85 -25.47
CA HIS A 12 1.68 -9.83 -25.86
C HIS A 12 2.77 -10.05 -24.82
N LEU A 13 2.85 -9.17 -23.79
CA LEU A 13 3.80 -9.28 -22.68
C LEU A 13 3.22 -10.05 -21.50
N VAL A 14 1.87 -10.26 -21.49
CA VAL A 14 1.13 -10.86 -20.39
C VAL A 14 0.19 -11.92 -20.94
N GLU A 15 0.72 -13.12 -21.21
CA GLU A 15 -0.03 -14.26 -21.74
C GLU A 15 -0.66 -15.08 -20.59
N LEU A 16 -1.72 -14.56 -19.97
CA LEU A 16 -2.31 -15.14 -18.76
C LEU A 16 -2.95 -16.52 -18.97
N GLU A 17 -3.46 -16.80 -20.16
CA GLU A 17 -4.01 -18.12 -20.51
C GLU A 17 -2.96 -19.23 -20.43
N HIS A 18 -1.70 -18.85 -20.60
CA HIS A 18 -0.56 -19.75 -20.53
C HIS A 18 0.31 -19.51 -19.29
N GLY A 19 -0.12 -18.62 -18.40
CA GLY A 19 0.65 -18.28 -17.20
C GLY A 19 2.05 -17.74 -17.50
N ARG A 20 2.23 -16.96 -18.57
CA ARG A 20 3.52 -16.43 -19.00
C ARG A 20 3.54 -14.92 -18.93
N ILE A 21 4.59 -14.38 -18.34
CA ILE A 21 4.78 -12.94 -18.22
C ILE A 21 6.19 -12.58 -18.70
N SER A 22 6.26 -11.64 -19.64
CA SER A 22 7.54 -11.17 -20.19
C SER A 22 8.33 -10.41 -19.14
N ARG A 23 9.64 -10.65 -19.08
CA ARG A 23 10.55 -9.90 -18.21
C ARG A 23 10.66 -8.42 -18.59
N GLU A 24 10.26 -8.05 -19.80
CA GLU A 24 10.25 -6.66 -20.28
C GLU A 24 9.42 -5.75 -19.38
N ILE A 25 8.30 -6.23 -18.81
CA ILE A 25 7.45 -5.39 -17.96
C ILE A 25 8.15 -4.93 -16.67
N PHE A 26 9.26 -5.57 -16.29
CA PHE A 26 10.01 -5.24 -15.08
C PHE A 26 11.25 -4.38 -15.32
N VAL A 27 11.72 -4.28 -16.58
CA VAL A 27 13.02 -3.67 -16.87
C VAL A 27 12.98 -2.61 -17.96
N ASN A 28 11.86 -2.46 -18.65
CA ASN A 28 11.75 -1.55 -19.79
C ASN A 28 11.35 -0.15 -19.33
N GLU A 29 12.21 0.83 -19.59
CA GLU A 29 11.99 2.23 -19.18
C GLU A 29 10.79 2.88 -19.90
N ALA A 30 10.53 2.52 -21.16
CA ALA A 30 9.39 3.07 -21.90
C ALA A 30 8.05 2.58 -21.30
N LEU A 31 7.97 1.31 -20.89
CA LEU A 31 6.81 0.78 -20.18
C LEU A 31 6.66 1.45 -18.82
N TYR A 32 7.76 1.68 -18.11
CA TYR A 32 7.73 2.40 -16.86
C TYR A 32 7.16 3.84 -17.01
N GLN A 33 7.57 4.57 -18.04
CA GLN A 33 7.01 5.90 -18.30
C GLN A 33 5.52 5.82 -18.65
N GLN A 34 5.09 4.81 -19.39
CA GLN A 34 3.68 4.56 -19.67
C GLN A 34 2.90 4.24 -18.38
N GLU A 35 3.46 3.50 -17.43
CA GLU A 35 2.88 3.26 -16.11
C GLU A 35 2.61 4.56 -15.34
N GLN A 36 3.53 5.55 -15.41
CA GLN A 36 3.32 6.84 -14.75
C GLN A 36 2.05 7.54 -15.26
N GLU A 37 1.79 7.48 -16.55
CA GLU A 37 0.61 8.09 -17.18
C GLU A 37 -0.65 7.23 -17.03
N GLN A 38 -0.57 5.93 -17.26
CA GLN A 38 -1.74 5.07 -17.36
C GLN A 38 -2.19 4.48 -16.00
N ILE A 39 -1.27 4.34 -15.06
CA ILE A 39 -1.54 3.76 -13.75
C ILE A 39 -1.46 4.85 -12.66
N PHE A 40 -0.29 5.43 -12.44
CA PHE A 40 -0.07 6.32 -11.29
C PHE A 40 -0.79 7.66 -11.37
N ALA A 41 -1.05 8.18 -12.56
CA ALA A 41 -1.85 9.38 -12.74
C ALA A 41 -3.36 9.12 -12.71
N ARG A 42 -3.82 7.87 -12.73
CA ARG A 42 -5.25 7.53 -12.91
C ARG A 42 -5.85 6.73 -11.77
N THR A 43 -5.09 5.86 -11.12
CA THR A 43 -5.60 4.99 -10.06
C THR A 43 -5.67 5.70 -8.71
N TRP A 44 -6.41 5.08 -7.78
CA TRP A 44 -6.39 5.50 -6.39
C TRP A 44 -5.10 5.05 -5.72
N LEU A 45 -4.42 5.99 -5.09
CA LEU A 45 -3.15 5.76 -4.40
C LEU A 45 -3.29 6.09 -2.91
N PHE A 46 -2.71 5.24 -2.07
CA PHE A 46 -2.63 5.49 -0.64
C PHE A 46 -1.62 6.62 -0.37
N VAL A 47 -2.04 7.63 0.40
CA VAL A 47 -1.23 8.82 0.69
C VAL A 47 -0.71 8.82 2.13
N GLY A 48 -1.51 8.34 3.08
CA GLY A 48 -1.14 8.35 4.50
C GLY A 48 -2.31 7.99 5.40
N HIS A 49 -2.18 8.30 6.68
CA HIS A 49 -3.20 8.01 7.69
C HIS A 49 -3.57 9.29 8.45
N GLU A 50 -4.85 9.47 8.76
CA GLU A 50 -5.35 10.68 9.46
C GLU A 50 -4.68 10.94 10.81
N SER A 51 -4.19 9.87 11.48
CA SER A 51 -3.46 10.01 12.75
C SER A 51 -2.10 10.70 12.62
N GLN A 52 -1.60 10.90 11.40
CA GLN A 52 -0.37 11.64 11.13
C GLN A 52 -0.59 13.15 11.05
N ILE A 53 -1.85 13.56 10.88
CA ILE A 53 -2.27 14.97 10.79
C ILE A 53 -3.45 15.25 11.74
N PRO A 54 -3.32 14.98 13.06
CA PRO A 54 -4.45 15.04 14.01
C PRO A 54 -4.98 16.44 14.28
N LYS A 55 -4.19 17.49 14.04
CA LYS A 55 -4.52 18.88 14.39
C LYS A 55 -4.54 19.78 13.17
N PRO A 56 -5.28 20.90 13.22
CA PRO A 56 -5.19 21.93 12.19
C PRO A 56 -3.75 22.40 11.99
N GLY A 57 -3.36 22.53 10.72
CA GLY A 57 -2.01 22.92 10.32
C GLY A 57 -1.01 21.77 10.27
N ASP A 58 -1.35 20.58 10.78
CA ASP A 58 -0.49 19.41 10.61
C ASP A 58 -0.39 19.03 9.13
N TYR A 59 0.80 18.66 8.73
CA TYR A 59 1.07 18.14 7.40
C TYR A 59 2.02 16.95 7.43
N PHE A 60 1.88 16.12 6.43
CA PHE A 60 2.75 14.99 6.12
C PHE A 60 3.07 15.00 4.63
N VAL A 61 4.37 14.87 4.27
CA VAL A 61 4.81 14.80 2.87
C VAL A 61 4.85 13.35 2.45
N SER A 62 4.06 13.04 1.41
CA SER A 62 3.95 11.72 0.83
C SER A 62 4.28 11.73 -0.66
N CYS A 63 3.99 10.62 -1.34
CA CYS A 63 4.16 10.47 -2.78
C CYS A 63 2.94 9.80 -3.42
N MET A 64 2.64 10.20 -4.64
CA MET A 64 1.68 9.54 -5.54
C MET A 64 2.42 9.21 -6.85
N GLY A 65 2.81 7.94 -7.04
CA GLY A 65 3.79 7.60 -8.06
C GLY A 65 5.13 8.29 -7.76
N GLU A 66 5.67 9.03 -8.72
CA GLU A 66 6.87 9.87 -8.54
C GLU A 66 6.56 11.25 -7.96
N GLU A 67 5.29 11.69 -7.98
CA GLU A 67 4.91 13.02 -7.53
C GLU A 67 4.96 13.15 -6.01
N SER A 68 5.67 14.17 -5.52
CA SER A 68 5.63 14.54 -4.11
C SER A 68 4.34 15.27 -3.79
N VAL A 69 3.65 14.88 -2.72
CA VAL A 69 2.39 15.51 -2.30
C VAL A 69 2.42 15.91 -0.84
N ILE A 70 1.60 16.90 -0.48
CA ILE A 70 1.38 17.38 0.88
C ILE A 70 0.01 16.91 1.32
N LEU A 71 -0.06 15.99 2.27
CA LEU A 71 -1.26 15.65 3.01
C LEU A 71 -1.35 16.62 4.20
N THR A 72 -2.47 17.34 4.36
CA THR A 72 -2.61 18.34 5.42
C THR A 72 -4.04 18.44 5.93
N ARG A 73 -4.18 18.96 7.16
CA ARG A 73 -5.45 19.31 7.76
C ARG A 73 -5.57 20.83 7.87
N ASP A 74 -6.57 21.39 7.26
CA ASP A 74 -6.80 22.84 7.29
C ASP A 74 -7.36 23.33 8.64
N SER A 75 -7.51 24.65 8.79
CA SER A 75 -8.07 25.29 9.98
C SER A 75 -9.52 24.91 10.29
N ARG A 76 -10.24 24.38 9.29
CA ARG A 76 -11.64 23.93 9.38
C ARG A 76 -11.76 22.42 9.56
N GLN A 77 -10.64 21.72 9.79
CA GLN A 77 -10.53 20.27 9.97
C GLN A 77 -10.68 19.46 8.67
N HIS A 78 -10.75 20.09 7.50
CA HIS A 78 -10.79 19.36 6.25
C HIS A 78 -9.40 18.83 5.90
N ILE A 79 -9.36 17.64 5.32
CA ILE A 79 -8.14 17.01 4.82
C ILE A 79 -7.99 17.35 3.35
N HIS A 80 -6.78 17.74 2.96
CA HIS A 80 -6.39 18.06 1.60
C HIS A 80 -5.13 17.31 1.19
N VAL A 81 -4.99 17.04 -0.10
CA VAL A 81 -3.76 16.52 -0.72
C VAL A 81 -3.39 17.42 -1.89
N PHE A 82 -2.24 18.06 -1.79
CA PHE A 82 -1.73 18.98 -2.80
C PHE A 82 -0.44 18.48 -3.42
N LEU A 83 -0.23 18.77 -4.70
CA LEU A 83 1.08 18.64 -5.33
C LEU A 83 2.11 19.52 -4.59
N ASN A 84 3.20 18.94 -4.14
CA ASN A 84 4.24 19.63 -3.38
C ASN A 84 5.16 20.47 -4.29
N THR A 85 4.56 21.32 -5.10
CA THR A 85 5.28 22.14 -6.11
C THR A 85 4.75 23.56 -6.10
N CYS A 86 5.64 24.53 -5.87
CA CYS A 86 5.31 25.93 -5.91
C CYS A 86 4.90 26.37 -7.33
N ARG A 87 3.75 26.99 -7.45
CA ARG A 87 3.21 27.46 -8.74
C ARG A 87 4.02 28.59 -9.40
N HIS A 88 4.95 29.21 -8.65
CA HIS A 88 5.82 30.26 -9.19
C HIS A 88 7.00 29.69 -9.97
N GLY A 89 7.85 28.89 -9.33
CA GLY A 89 9.10 28.41 -9.93
C GLY A 89 9.42 26.95 -9.67
N GLY A 90 8.40 26.11 -9.38
CA GLY A 90 8.53 24.66 -9.32
C GLY A 90 9.25 24.10 -8.09
N MET A 91 9.70 24.94 -7.16
CA MET A 91 10.37 24.45 -5.94
C MET A 91 9.41 23.66 -5.06
N ARG A 92 9.88 22.57 -4.41
CA ARG A 92 9.14 21.90 -3.34
C ARG A 92 8.80 22.91 -2.24
N VAL A 93 7.51 22.98 -1.89
CA VAL A 93 7.00 23.88 -0.86
C VAL A 93 7.36 23.37 0.53
N CYS A 94 7.06 22.09 0.82
CA CYS A 94 7.44 21.39 2.03
C CYS A 94 8.67 20.51 1.78
N ARG A 95 9.73 20.73 2.56
CA ARG A 95 11.00 19.98 2.48
C ARG A 95 11.18 18.97 3.62
N TYR A 96 10.44 19.14 4.69
CA TYR A 96 10.43 18.24 5.84
C TYR A 96 9.30 17.22 5.68
N ASP A 97 9.51 16.03 6.21
CA ASP A 97 8.55 14.93 6.09
C ASP A 97 7.21 15.23 6.77
N GLU A 98 7.23 15.95 7.88
CA GLU A 98 6.04 16.30 8.66
C GLU A 98 6.25 17.59 9.45
N GLY A 99 5.16 18.19 9.92
CA GLY A 99 5.20 19.38 10.75
C GLY A 99 3.84 20.00 10.95
N ASN A 100 3.83 21.19 11.54
CA ASN A 100 2.64 22.01 11.73
C ASN A 100 2.89 23.44 11.27
N THR A 101 2.02 23.99 10.46
CA THR A 101 2.11 25.37 9.97
C THR A 101 0.74 25.93 9.66
N THR A 102 0.62 27.26 9.69
CA THR A 102 -0.58 27.97 9.22
C THR A 102 -0.45 28.43 7.77
N VAL A 103 0.79 28.54 7.25
CA VAL A 103 1.09 28.96 5.89
C VAL A 103 2.30 28.18 5.39
N PHE A 104 2.16 27.51 4.27
CA PHE A 104 3.26 26.88 3.54
C PHE A 104 4.03 27.94 2.76
N THR A 105 5.21 28.32 3.24
CA THR A 105 6.05 29.31 2.57
C THR A 105 7.11 28.67 1.70
N CYS A 106 7.03 28.94 0.39
CA CYS A 106 8.03 28.44 -0.56
C CYS A 106 9.41 29.01 -0.23
N PRO A 107 10.44 28.17 0.00
CA PRO A 107 11.76 28.65 0.42
C PRO A 107 12.54 29.34 -0.69
N TYR A 108 12.08 29.29 -1.94
CA TYR A 108 12.77 29.90 -3.08
C TYR A 108 12.48 31.40 -3.20
N HIS A 109 11.21 31.79 -3.32
CA HIS A 109 10.83 33.20 -3.53
C HIS A 109 9.77 33.69 -2.53
N GLY A 110 9.47 32.94 -1.48
CA GLY A 110 8.57 33.36 -0.42
C GLY A 110 7.08 33.36 -0.75
N TRP A 111 6.64 32.73 -1.87
CA TRP A 111 5.21 32.57 -2.09
C TRP A 111 4.61 31.74 -0.94
N GLY A 112 3.49 32.25 -0.39
CA GLY A 112 2.82 31.63 0.76
C GLY A 112 1.47 31.07 0.39
N TYR A 113 1.22 29.81 0.80
CA TYR A 113 -0.04 29.11 0.57
C TYR A 113 -0.68 28.77 1.93
N ALA A 114 -1.95 29.07 2.07
CA ALA A 114 -2.71 28.62 3.24
C ALA A 114 -2.84 27.09 3.25
N THR A 115 -3.21 26.51 4.39
CA THR A 115 -3.38 25.06 4.54
C THR A 115 -4.54 24.49 3.69
N ASP A 116 -5.41 25.34 3.17
CA ASP A 116 -6.43 25.00 2.17
C ASP A 116 -5.96 25.21 0.71
N GLY A 117 -4.67 25.39 0.48
CA GLY A 117 -4.04 25.50 -0.83
C GLY A 117 -4.07 26.88 -1.48
N ARG A 118 -4.85 27.84 -0.99
CA ARG A 118 -4.96 29.18 -1.59
C ARG A 118 -3.66 29.97 -1.50
N LEU A 119 -3.28 30.68 -2.57
CA LEU A 119 -2.16 31.61 -2.55
C LEU A 119 -2.52 32.85 -1.71
N VAL A 120 -1.84 33.04 -0.58
CA VAL A 120 -2.10 34.12 0.38
C VAL A 120 -0.99 35.15 0.48
N GLY A 121 0.26 34.77 0.13
CA GLY A 121 1.42 35.64 0.21
C GLY A 121 2.23 35.67 -1.10
N VAL A 122 2.48 36.89 -1.62
CA VAL A 122 3.33 37.10 -2.80
C VAL A 122 4.26 38.28 -2.48
N PRO A 123 5.57 38.03 -2.30
CA PRO A 123 6.54 39.09 -2.08
C PRO A 123 6.56 40.09 -3.22
N TYR A 124 6.75 41.40 -2.91
CA TYR A 124 6.76 42.49 -3.88
C TYR A 124 5.51 42.53 -4.76
N TYR A 125 4.34 42.13 -4.23
CA TYR A 125 3.08 42.05 -4.97
C TYR A 125 2.71 43.37 -5.64
N LYS A 126 2.89 44.50 -4.95
CA LYS A 126 2.62 45.84 -5.47
C LYS A 126 3.66 46.27 -6.51
N GLU A 127 4.95 46.10 -6.19
CA GLU A 127 6.05 46.63 -7.01
C GLU A 127 6.27 45.78 -8.27
N ALA A 128 6.25 44.46 -8.16
CA ALA A 128 6.55 43.56 -9.26
C ALA A 128 5.30 43.17 -10.08
N TYR A 129 4.18 42.95 -9.41
CA TYR A 129 2.94 42.50 -10.05
C TYR A 129 1.91 43.63 -10.24
N ARG A 130 2.18 44.84 -9.75
CA ARG A 130 1.27 46.00 -9.83
C ARG A 130 -0.14 45.68 -9.29
N GLU A 131 -0.21 44.77 -8.31
CA GLU A 131 -1.44 44.24 -7.72
C GLU A 131 -2.39 43.53 -8.72
N GLN A 132 -1.88 43.15 -9.91
CA GLN A 132 -2.70 42.58 -11.01
C GLN A 132 -2.68 41.05 -11.07
N LEU A 133 -1.82 40.39 -10.29
CA LEU A 133 -1.82 38.92 -10.27
C LEU A 133 -3.11 38.40 -9.62
N ASP A 134 -3.90 37.67 -10.39
CA ASP A 134 -5.06 36.96 -9.84
C ASP A 134 -4.64 35.78 -8.99
N ARG A 135 -4.56 35.97 -7.68
CA ARG A 135 -4.11 34.94 -6.71
C ARG A 135 -4.99 33.68 -6.71
N SER A 136 -6.26 33.79 -7.14
CA SER A 136 -7.18 32.65 -7.18
C SER A 136 -6.76 31.59 -8.18
N GLN A 137 -5.99 31.95 -9.20
CA GLN A 137 -5.50 31.05 -10.25
C GLN A 137 -4.19 30.34 -9.87
N TRP A 138 -3.56 30.73 -8.76
CA TRP A 138 -2.20 30.31 -8.42
C TRP A 138 -2.09 29.59 -7.06
N GLY A 139 -3.19 29.03 -6.58
CA GLY A 139 -3.16 28.10 -5.44
C GLY A 139 -2.39 26.82 -5.75
N LEU A 140 -2.08 26.03 -4.73
CA LEU A 140 -1.51 24.68 -4.90
C LEU A 140 -2.49 23.81 -5.73
N ILE A 141 -1.94 22.88 -6.50
CA ILE A 141 -2.74 21.93 -7.27
C ILE A 141 -3.22 20.86 -6.32
N GLU A 142 -4.53 20.74 -6.17
CA GLU A 142 -5.17 19.70 -5.37
C GLU A 142 -5.44 18.47 -6.23
N VAL A 143 -5.43 17.29 -5.62
CA VAL A 143 -5.85 16.03 -6.26
C VAL A 143 -7.29 16.12 -6.74
N ALA A 144 -7.63 15.38 -7.78
CA ALA A 144 -8.98 15.43 -8.35
C ALA A 144 -10.03 14.81 -7.42
N GLN A 145 -9.68 13.72 -6.72
CA GLN A 145 -10.56 13.09 -5.76
C GLN A 145 -9.75 12.63 -4.53
N LEU A 146 -10.40 12.69 -3.36
CA LEU A 146 -9.85 12.27 -2.07
C LEU A 146 -10.88 11.41 -1.33
N ALA A 147 -10.42 10.34 -0.66
CA ALA A 147 -11.23 9.50 0.20
C ALA A 147 -10.53 9.24 1.53
N ASN A 148 -11.30 9.20 2.61
CA ASN A 148 -10.87 8.69 3.90
C ASN A 148 -11.61 7.38 4.18
N TYR A 149 -10.87 6.28 4.25
CA TYR A 149 -11.41 4.97 4.57
C TYR A 149 -10.81 4.45 5.87
N LYS A 150 -11.59 4.47 6.94
CA LYS A 150 -11.18 4.00 8.28
C LYS A 150 -9.83 4.60 8.75
N GLY A 151 -9.60 5.88 8.45
CA GLY A 151 -8.39 6.61 8.78
C GLY A 151 -7.30 6.59 7.70
N THR A 152 -7.36 5.68 6.74
CA THR A 152 -6.45 5.69 5.59
C THR A 152 -6.89 6.71 4.55
N ILE A 153 -5.94 7.52 4.07
CA ILE A 153 -6.19 8.60 3.09
C ILE A 153 -5.74 8.14 1.72
N TRP A 154 -6.66 8.24 0.76
CA TRP A 154 -6.50 7.84 -0.62
C TRP A 154 -6.79 9.01 -1.54
N ALA A 155 -6.05 9.10 -2.64
CA ALA A 155 -6.25 10.16 -3.61
C ALA A 155 -5.98 9.68 -5.03
N THR A 156 -6.56 10.38 -6.01
CA THR A 156 -6.29 10.18 -7.43
C THR A 156 -6.21 11.53 -8.16
N TRP A 157 -5.36 11.58 -9.19
CA TRP A 157 -5.26 12.74 -10.08
C TRP A 157 -6.37 12.76 -11.15
N ASP A 158 -7.06 11.64 -11.35
CA ASP A 158 -8.07 11.48 -12.40
C ASP A 158 -9.49 11.73 -11.86
N ALA A 159 -10.13 12.81 -12.34
CA ALA A 159 -11.52 13.12 -11.99
C ALA A 159 -12.53 12.08 -12.50
N ALA A 160 -12.15 11.29 -13.52
CA ALA A 160 -12.98 10.22 -14.07
C ALA A 160 -12.80 8.88 -13.36
N ALA A 161 -11.88 8.77 -12.41
CA ALA A 161 -11.72 7.54 -11.64
C ALA A 161 -13.03 7.18 -10.90
N PRO A 162 -13.39 5.89 -10.81
CA PRO A 162 -14.58 5.47 -10.07
C PRO A 162 -14.47 5.90 -8.60
N PRO A 163 -15.60 6.06 -7.89
CA PRO A 163 -15.58 6.31 -6.45
C PRO A 163 -14.71 5.29 -5.72
N PHE A 164 -14.01 5.71 -4.66
CA PHE A 164 -13.04 4.84 -3.98
C PHE A 164 -13.62 3.50 -3.51
N LEU A 165 -14.85 3.49 -3.00
CA LEU A 165 -15.49 2.23 -2.54
C LEU A 165 -15.79 1.28 -3.69
N ASP A 166 -16.10 1.80 -4.87
CA ASP A 166 -16.29 0.98 -6.07
C ASP A 166 -14.94 0.46 -6.59
N TYR A 167 -13.89 1.30 -6.54
CA TYR A 167 -12.52 0.89 -6.85
C TYR A 167 -11.99 -0.19 -5.89
N LEU A 168 -12.30 -0.07 -4.60
CA LEU A 168 -11.91 -1.06 -3.60
C LEU A 168 -12.74 -2.35 -3.70
N GLY A 169 -14.03 -2.22 -4.06
CA GLY A 169 -14.94 -3.36 -4.20
C GLY A 169 -14.99 -4.23 -2.95
N GLU A 170 -15.13 -5.51 -3.13
CA GLU A 170 -15.17 -6.49 -2.05
C GLU A 170 -13.82 -6.74 -1.37
N MET A 171 -12.71 -6.20 -1.92
CA MET A 171 -11.41 -6.19 -1.26
C MET A 171 -11.46 -5.50 0.12
N LYS A 172 -12.48 -4.63 0.35
CA LYS A 172 -12.73 -3.97 1.64
C LYS A 172 -12.76 -4.94 2.82
N LEU A 173 -13.37 -6.13 2.65
CA LEU A 173 -13.43 -7.15 3.71
C LEU A 173 -12.04 -7.56 4.20
N TYR A 174 -11.10 -7.69 3.28
CA TYR A 174 -9.73 -8.09 3.59
C TYR A 174 -8.91 -6.92 4.15
N LEU A 175 -9.10 -5.72 3.61
CA LEU A 175 -8.46 -4.50 4.12
C LEU A 175 -8.93 -4.18 5.54
N ASP A 176 -10.19 -4.42 5.86
CA ASP A 176 -10.76 -4.24 7.20
C ASP A 176 -10.04 -5.10 8.25
N THR A 177 -9.52 -6.26 7.88
CA THR A 177 -8.75 -7.11 8.82
C THR A 177 -7.48 -6.45 9.35
N VAL A 178 -6.97 -5.41 8.67
CA VAL A 178 -5.82 -4.63 9.12
C VAL A 178 -6.21 -3.28 9.71
N LEU A 179 -7.31 -2.68 9.27
CA LEU A 179 -7.73 -1.34 9.69
C LEU A 179 -8.61 -1.34 10.93
N ASP A 180 -9.41 -2.39 11.14
CA ASP A 180 -10.25 -2.51 12.32
C ASP A 180 -9.44 -2.87 13.56
N CYS A 181 -9.97 -2.48 14.73
CA CYS A 181 -9.38 -2.85 16.01
C CYS A 181 -9.33 -4.36 16.18
N ARG A 182 -8.35 -4.83 16.94
CA ARG A 182 -8.18 -6.26 17.24
C ARG A 182 -9.36 -6.87 17.97
N ASP A 183 -10.11 -6.06 18.72
CA ASP A 183 -11.33 -6.46 19.41
C ASP A 183 -12.59 -6.46 18.50
N GLY A 184 -12.44 -6.20 17.21
CA GLY A 184 -13.52 -6.21 16.22
C GLY A 184 -14.30 -4.91 16.12
N ARG A 185 -13.88 -3.81 16.77
CA ARG A 185 -14.44 -2.47 16.49
C ARG A 185 -13.98 -1.98 15.13
N GLU A 186 -14.89 -1.31 14.43
CA GLU A 186 -14.61 -0.75 13.11
C GLU A 186 -13.64 0.43 13.20
N GLY A 187 -12.59 0.42 12.38
CA GLY A 187 -11.55 1.44 12.38
C GLY A 187 -10.79 1.53 13.71
N GLY A 188 -10.31 2.72 14.05
CA GLY A 188 -9.66 3.00 15.33
C GLY A 188 -8.18 2.64 15.41
N SER A 189 -7.55 2.34 14.28
CA SER A 189 -6.10 2.21 14.21
C SER A 189 -5.40 3.58 14.23
N GLU A 190 -4.12 3.57 14.60
CA GLU A 190 -3.23 4.72 14.47
C GLU A 190 -1.83 4.27 14.05
N VAL A 191 -1.09 5.17 13.43
CA VAL A 191 0.31 4.98 13.07
C VAL A 191 1.20 5.25 14.27
N ILE A 192 2.17 4.37 14.52
CA ILE A 192 3.16 4.55 15.59
C ILE A 192 4.60 4.56 15.05
N GLY A 193 5.46 5.32 15.71
CA GLY A 193 6.92 5.23 15.57
C GLY A 193 7.52 5.83 14.32
N GLY A 194 6.77 6.64 13.58
CA GLY A 194 7.23 7.22 12.31
C GLY A 194 7.18 6.21 11.16
N ILE A 195 7.61 6.64 9.98
CA ILE A 195 7.59 5.82 8.77
C ILE A 195 9.00 5.38 8.42
N GLN A 196 9.17 4.08 8.20
CA GLN A 196 10.43 3.56 7.68
C GLN A 196 10.45 3.71 6.15
N LYS A 197 11.56 4.21 5.62
CA LYS A 197 11.77 4.49 4.20
C LYS A 197 13.11 3.93 3.75
N TRP A 198 13.13 3.22 2.62
CA TRP A 198 14.37 2.70 2.04
C TRP A 198 14.25 2.50 0.54
N ILE A 199 15.39 2.37 -0.12
CA ILE A 199 15.47 2.14 -1.56
C ILE A 199 15.84 0.69 -1.84
N MET A 200 15.16 0.09 -2.82
CA MET A 200 15.43 -1.24 -3.34
C MET A 200 15.76 -1.16 -4.83
N PRO A 201 16.80 -1.85 -5.32
CA PRO A 201 17.15 -1.90 -6.75
C PRO A 201 16.30 -2.94 -7.50
N CYS A 202 14.97 -2.79 -7.43
CA CYS A 202 14.02 -3.67 -8.10
C CYS A 202 12.82 -2.91 -8.64
N ASN A 203 12.05 -3.55 -9.51
CA ASN A 203 10.78 -3.00 -9.99
C ASN A 203 9.70 -3.08 -8.91
N TRP A 204 8.84 -2.07 -8.81
CA TRP A 204 7.78 -1.97 -7.82
C TRP A 204 6.78 -3.14 -7.85
N LYS A 205 6.58 -3.75 -9.02
CA LYS A 205 5.64 -4.86 -9.21
C LYS A 205 6.03 -6.11 -8.44
N PHE A 206 7.32 -6.39 -8.25
CA PHE A 206 7.75 -7.57 -7.49
C PHE A 206 7.23 -7.56 -6.05
N ALA A 207 7.38 -6.44 -5.37
CA ALA A 207 6.89 -6.31 -3.99
C ALA A 207 5.35 -6.29 -3.93
N ALA A 208 4.71 -5.58 -4.86
CA ALA A 208 3.25 -5.47 -4.90
C ALA A 208 2.58 -6.83 -5.17
N GLU A 209 3.07 -7.61 -6.14
CA GLU A 209 2.52 -8.94 -6.44
C GLU A 209 2.79 -9.96 -5.35
N ASN A 210 3.96 -9.88 -4.69
CA ASN A 210 4.30 -10.75 -3.59
C ASN A 210 3.26 -10.64 -2.47
N PHE A 211 2.95 -9.42 -2.05
CA PHE A 211 1.91 -9.17 -1.05
C PHE A 211 0.49 -9.44 -1.56
N ALA A 212 0.24 -9.35 -2.87
CA ALA A 212 -1.08 -9.69 -3.42
C ALA A 212 -1.44 -11.15 -3.18
N GLY A 213 -0.45 -12.06 -3.18
CA GLY A 213 -0.79 -13.46 -2.99
C GLY A 213 0.29 -14.51 -3.01
N ASP A 214 1.57 -14.15 -2.98
CA ASP A 214 2.64 -15.14 -2.98
C ASP A 214 2.80 -15.82 -1.61
N ALA A 215 2.07 -16.92 -1.41
CA ALA A 215 2.25 -17.78 -0.25
C ALA A 215 3.32 -18.87 -0.47
N TYR A 216 3.87 -18.99 -1.68
CA TYR A 216 4.81 -20.04 -2.06
C TYR A 216 6.25 -19.73 -1.61
N HIS A 217 6.64 -18.46 -1.55
CA HIS A 217 7.99 -18.03 -1.18
C HIS A 217 8.36 -18.24 0.31
N ASN A 218 7.49 -18.82 1.10
CA ASN A 218 7.73 -19.06 2.54
C ASN A 218 9.07 -19.76 2.84
N ILE A 219 9.67 -20.45 1.87
CA ILE A 219 10.97 -21.09 2.01
C ILE A 219 12.11 -20.07 2.22
N SER A 220 12.00 -18.89 1.64
CA SER A 220 12.99 -17.81 1.81
C SER A 220 13.03 -17.26 3.24
N HIS A 221 11.93 -17.37 3.98
CA HIS A 221 11.86 -16.94 5.38
C HIS A 221 12.30 -17.97 6.41
N ARG A 222 12.99 -19.03 6.00
CA ARG A 222 13.50 -20.04 6.93
C ARG A 222 14.49 -19.48 7.95
N SER A 223 15.24 -18.45 7.56
CA SER A 223 16.15 -17.70 8.44
C SER A 223 15.44 -17.14 9.67
N VAL A 224 14.28 -16.55 9.47
CA VAL A 224 13.41 -15.96 10.51
C VAL A 224 12.96 -17.03 11.51
N ASP A 225 12.57 -18.21 11.00
CA ASP A 225 12.11 -19.31 11.84
C ASP A 225 13.26 -19.98 12.62
N ILE A 226 14.48 -20.00 12.05
CA ILE A 226 15.68 -20.50 12.75
C ILE A 226 16.08 -19.59 13.89
N VAL A 227 16.06 -18.27 13.66
CA VAL A 227 16.40 -17.26 14.68
C VAL A 227 15.32 -17.18 15.76
N GLY A 228 14.06 -17.44 15.41
CA GLY A 228 12.96 -17.48 16.37
C GLY A 228 12.49 -16.08 16.81
N ILE A 229 12.23 -15.18 15.87
CA ILE A 229 11.73 -13.82 16.14
C ILE A 229 10.20 -13.73 16.19
N GLY A 230 9.52 -14.72 16.76
CA GLY A 230 8.06 -14.68 16.94
C GLY A 230 7.57 -13.42 17.68
N PRO A 231 6.25 -13.20 17.80
CA PRO A 231 5.66 -11.97 18.36
C PRO A 231 6.16 -11.61 19.76
N SER A 232 6.35 -12.59 20.63
CA SER A 232 6.92 -12.42 21.98
C SER A 232 8.44 -12.22 22.00
N GLY A 233 9.10 -12.25 20.83
CA GLY A 233 10.56 -12.24 20.71
C GLY A 233 11.19 -13.61 20.90
N ARG A 234 10.41 -14.68 20.95
CA ARG A 234 10.84 -16.07 21.10
C ARG A 234 10.08 -16.98 20.13
N GLY A 235 10.70 -18.09 19.75
CA GLY A 235 10.08 -19.11 18.93
C GLY A 235 9.88 -18.73 17.47
N ARG A 236 9.19 -19.59 16.73
CA ARG A 236 8.90 -19.41 15.31
C ARG A 236 7.76 -18.42 15.09
N ARG A 237 7.66 -17.92 13.84
CA ARG A 237 6.45 -17.24 13.39
C ARG A 237 5.27 -18.17 13.57
N ASP A 238 4.22 -17.70 14.21
CA ASP A 238 2.95 -18.39 14.47
C ASP A 238 2.63 -19.58 13.58
N THR A 239 2.97 -20.76 14.04
CA THR A 239 2.62 -22.00 13.35
C THR A 239 1.35 -22.62 13.93
N ASP A 240 1.06 -22.36 15.21
CA ASP A 240 0.05 -23.11 15.95
C ASP A 240 -1.39 -22.64 15.69
N GLU A 241 -1.64 -21.34 15.54
CA GLU A 241 -2.95 -20.82 15.12
C GLU A 241 -3.36 -21.29 13.71
N ARG A 242 -2.44 -21.87 12.95
CA ARG A 242 -2.58 -22.24 11.55
C ARG A 242 -2.92 -23.70 11.33
N ALA A 243 -2.73 -24.55 12.33
CA ALA A 243 -2.90 -25.99 12.17
C ALA A 243 -4.36 -26.37 11.83
N SER A 244 -5.33 -25.60 12.34
CA SER A 244 -6.77 -25.77 12.08
C SER A 244 -7.37 -24.79 11.08
N ALA A 245 -6.56 -23.90 10.48
CA ALA A 245 -7.02 -22.90 9.54
C ALA A 245 -6.65 -23.24 8.10
N ARG A 246 -7.60 -23.02 7.19
CA ARG A 246 -7.33 -23.07 5.76
C ARG A 246 -6.81 -21.71 5.29
N ARG A 247 -5.72 -21.69 4.55
CA ARG A 247 -5.30 -20.49 3.83
C ARG A 247 -6.13 -20.36 2.56
N VAL A 248 -6.70 -19.19 2.38
CA VAL A 248 -7.50 -18.83 1.21
C VAL A 248 -6.81 -17.66 0.54
N ALA A 249 -6.49 -17.80 -0.74
CA ALA A 249 -6.12 -16.69 -1.58
C ALA A 249 -7.38 -16.17 -2.29
N ALA A 250 -7.57 -14.87 -2.32
CA ALA A 250 -8.68 -14.19 -2.98
C ALA A 250 -8.15 -13.19 -3.98
N SER A 251 -8.55 -13.33 -5.24
CA SER A 251 -8.19 -12.46 -6.34
C SER A 251 -9.41 -11.66 -6.81
N PHE A 252 -9.16 -10.42 -7.16
CA PHE A 252 -10.15 -9.52 -7.78
C PHE A 252 -9.60 -9.06 -9.14
N PRO A 253 -9.60 -9.92 -10.18
CA PRO A 253 -8.91 -9.64 -11.44
C PRO A 253 -9.34 -8.34 -12.11
N ALA A 254 -10.64 -8.03 -12.11
CA ALA A 254 -11.18 -6.78 -12.67
C ALA A 254 -10.69 -5.50 -11.94
N LEU A 255 -10.15 -5.64 -10.72
CA LEU A 255 -9.66 -4.53 -9.90
C LEU A 255 -8.14 -4.61 -9.67
N GLY A 256 -7.51 -5.75 -9.94
CA GLY A 256 -6.10 -6.00 -9.71
C GLY A 256 -5.71 -6.25 -8.25
N HIS A 257 -6.70 -6.31 -7.35
CA HIS A 257 -6.45 -6.56 -5.93
C HIS A 257 -6.26 -8.03 -5.64
N GLY A 258 -5.51 -8.32 -4.58
CA GLY A 258 -5.32 -9.69 -4.11
C GLY A 258 -5.07 -9.75 -2.61
N ALA A 259 -5.52 -10.82 -1.98
CA ALA A 259 -5.31 -11.05 -0.55
C ALA A 259 -5.07 -12.52 -0.26
N VAL A 260 -4.32 -12.80 0.81
CA VAL A 260 -4.23 -14.11 1.45
C VAL A 260 -4.70 -13.97 2.89
N SER A 261 -5.55 -14.89 3.31
CA SER A 261 -6.12 -14.91 4.65
C SER A 261 -6.15 -16.32 5.21
N PHE A 262 -6.33 -16.43 6.51
CA PHE A 262 -6.69 -17.69 7.15
C PHE A 262 -8.18 -17.71 7.40
N LEU A 263 -8.85 -18.75 6.96
CA LEU A 263 -10.23 -19.05 7.30
C LEU A 263 -10.24 -20.20 8.32
N GLN A 264 -10.60 -19.89 9.55
CA GLN A 264 -10.77 -20.91 10.60
C GLN A 264 -12.03 -21.70 10.31
N LEU A 265 -11.91 -23.03 10.20
CA LEU A 265 -13.03 -23.92 9.93
C LEU A 265 -13.86 -24.23 11.18
N GLU A 266 -13.23 -24.10 12.34
CA GLU A 266 -13.80 -24.36 13.66
C GLU A 266 -13.47 -23.19 14.59
N ASP A 267 -14.11 -23.13 15.74
CA ASP A 267 -13.76 -22.19 16.80
C ASP A 267 -12.42 -22.64 17.42
N VAL A 268 -11.41 -21.81 17.21
CA VAL A 268 -10.05 -22.08 17.70
C VAL A 268 -9.89 -21.39 19.04
N PRO A 269 -9.45 -22.10 20.07
CA PRO A 269 -9.15 -21.49 21.37
C PRO A 269 -8.08 -20.41 21.26
N TYR A 270 -8.13 -19.42 22.15
CA TYR A 270 -7.09 -18.42 22.25
C TYR A 270 -5.74 -19.08 22.56
N THR A 271 -4.72 -18.74 21.77
CA THR A 271 -3.35 -19.20 21.98
C THR A 271 -2.50 -18.05 22.52
N PRO A 272 -1.95 -18.17 23.75
CA PRO A 272 -1.11 -17.14 24.34
C PRO A 272 0.17 -16.89 23.54
N SER A 273 0.47 -15.61 23.25
CA SER A 273 1.67 -15.21 22.48
C SER A 273 2.64 -14.35 23.30
N TYR A 274 2.20 -13.80 24.45
CA TYR A 274 2.98 -12.87 25.28
C TYR A 274 3.06 -13.30 26.74
N GLN A 275 3.25 -14.60 26.98
CA GLN A 275 3.25 -15.19 28.34
C GLN A 275 4.25 -14.52 29.30
N ASP A 276 5.36 -14.00 28.77
CA ASP A 276 6.38 -13.31 29.57
C ASP A 276 5.98 -11.86 29.94
N THR A 277 4.87 -11.35 29.39
CA THR A 277 4.37 -9.98 29.64
C THR A 277 2.88 -10.04 29.94
N PRO A 278 2.48 -10.33 31.20
CA PRO A 278 1.09 -10.65 31.55
C PRO A 278 0.06 -9.58 31.18
N SER A 279 0.40 -8.30 31.22
CA SER A 279 -0.48 -7.18 30.84
C SER A 279 -0.75 -7.17 29.32
N VAL A 280 0.27 -7.45 28.52
CA VAL A 280 0.15 -7.54 27.06
C VAL A 280 -0.67 -8.79 26.68
N GLU A 281 -0.40 -9.91 27.36
CA GLU A 281 -1.16 -11.14 27.16
C GLU A 281 -2.66 -10.93 27.51
N ALA A 282 -2.95 -10.27 28.62
CA ALA A 282 -4.32 -9.96 29.01
C ALA A 282 -5.04 -9.10 27.98
N TYR A 283 -4.37 -8.11 27.39
CA TYR A 283 -4.89 -7.29 26.30
C TYR A 283 -5.27 -8.13 25.08
N PHE A 284 -4.36 -8.99 24.60
CA PHE A 284 -4.63 -9.81 23.42
C PHE A 284 -5.75 -10.81 23.65
N LYS A 285 -5.78 -11.44 24.83
CA LYS A 285 -6.88 -12.32 25.22
C LYS A 285 -8.23 -11.61 25.25
N HIS A 286 -8.28 -10.43 25.84
CA HIS A 286 -9.48 -9.58 25.82
C HIS A 286 -9.92 -9.25 24.40
N CYS A 287 -8.98 -8.81 23.53
CA CYS A 287 -9.29 -8.52 22.14
C CYS A 287 -9.83 -9.76 21.38
N TYR A 288 -9.27 -10.93 21.65
CA TYR A 288 -9.75 -12.18 21.05
C TYR A 288 -11.21 -12.46 21.48
N GLU A 289 -11.51 -12.42 22.77
CA GLU A 289 -12.84 -12.68 23.31
C GLU A 289 -13.88 -11.68 22.80
N GLU A 290 -13.55 -10.38 22.79
CA GLU A 290 -14.41 -9.34 22.25
C GLU A 290 -14.65 -9.46 20.75
N ARG A 291 -13.62 -9.82 19.99
CA ARG A 291 -13.72 -10.05 18.55
C ARG A 291 -14.69 -11.19 18.24
N GLN A 292 -14.60 -12.32 18.97
CA GLN A 292 -15.54 -13.43 18.80
C GLN A 292 -16.97 -12.98 19.10
N ARG A 293 -17.17 -12.22 20.17
CA ARG A 293 -18.47 -11.70 20.58
C ARG A 293 -19.07 -10.72 19.56
N ARG A 294 -18.26 -9.82 18.98
CA ARG A 294 -18.70 -8.76 18.06
C ARG A 294 -18.96 -9.28 16.66
N LEU A 295 -18.07 -10.09 16.14
CA LEU A 295 -18.07 -10.49 14.74
C LEU A 295 -18.71 -11.88 14.51
N GLY A 296 -18.92 -12.68 15.56
CA GLY A 296 -19.47 -14.03 15.39
C GLY A 296 -18.69 -14.83 14.36
N ALA A 297 -19.37 -15.34 13.34
CA ALA A 297 -18.73 -16.09 12.25
C ALA A 297 -17.68 -15.28 11.47
N GLY A 298 -17.81 -13.96 11.40
CA GLY A 298 -16.83 -13.07 10.76
C GLY A 298 -15.47 -13.07 11.47
N ALA A 299 -15.41 -13.41 12.75
CA ALA A 299 -14.15 -13.53 13.49
C ALA A 299 -13.23 -14.62 12.95
N ARG A 300 -13.78 -15.59 12.20
CA ARG A 300 -13.04 -16.71 11.60
C ARG A 300 -12.15 -16.30 10.43
N LEU A 301 -12.39 -15.13 9.80
CA LEU A 301 -11.52 -14.60 8.76
C LEU A 301 -10.38 -13.80 9.41
N LEU A 302 -9.18 -14.31 9.30
CA LEU A 302 -7.96 -13.69 9.82
C LEU A 302 -7.09 -13.24 8.64
N GLY A 303 -6.96 -11.94 8.43
CA GLY A 303 -6.11 -11.41 7.37
C GLY A 303 -4.64 -11.81 7.57
N LEU A 304 -3.94 -12.00 6.48
CA LEU A 304 -2.50 -12.22 6.47
C LEU A 304 -1.79 -11.09 5.71
N VAL A 305 -1.87 -11.13 4.40
CA VAL A 305 -1.27 -10.12 3.51
C VAL A 305 -2.24 -9.79 2.39
N GLY A 306 -2.07 -8.65 1.76
CA GLY A 306 -2.81 -8.28 0.56
C GLY A 306 -2.25 -7.03 -0.07
N THR A 307 -2.66 -6.81 -1.31
CA THR A 307 -2.35 -5.61 -2.08
C THR A 307 -3.62 -5.00 -2.66
N VAL A 308 -3.85 -3.74 -2.34
CA VAL A 308 -4.76 -2.88 -3.09
C VAL A 308 -3.95 -2.30 -4.24
N PHE A 309 -4.32 -2.67 -5.46
CA PHE A 309 -3.61 -2.23 -6.67
C PHE A 309 -3.54 -0.68 -6.73
N PRO A 310 -2.44 -0.06 -7.18
CA PRO A 310 -1.23 -0.74 -7.67
C PRO A 310 -0.20 -1.06 -6.59
N THR A 311 0.02 -0.22 -5.58
CA THR A 311 1.24 -0.25 -4.76
C THR A 311 1.02 -0.33 -3.27
N MET A 312 -0.22 -0.25 -2.78
CA MET A 312 -0.47 -0.34 -1.35
C MET A 312 -0.64 -1.79 -0.93
N SER A 313 0.30 -2.28 -0.15
CA SER A 313 0.25 -3.61 0.45
C SER A 313 0.05 -3.54 1.96
N TYR A 314 -0.42 -4.64 2.56
CA TYR A 314 -0.58 -4.69 4.00
C TYR A 314 -0.18 -6.05 4.58
N LEU A 315 0.19 -6.03 5.86
CA LEU A 315 0.31 -7.18 6.73
C LEU A 315 -0.72 -7.01 7.86
N ALA A 316 -1.73 -7.88 7.89
CA ALA A 316 -2.85 -7.76 8.83
C ALA A 316 -2.56 -8.40 10.20
N ARG A 317 -1.56 -9.25 10.27
CA ARG A 317 -1.13 -9.88 11.53
C ARG A 317 -0.12 -9.03 12.28
N GLN A 318 0.54 -9.61 13.26
CA GLN A 318 1.60 -8.93 13.98
C GLN A 318 2.93 -9.04 13.23
N PRO A 319 3.62 -7.91 13.00
CA PRO A 319 3.16 -6.55 13.25
C PRO A 319 2.20 -6.08 12.16
N ARG A 320 1.07 -5.44 12.54
CA ARG A 320 0.18 -4.83 11.54
C ARG A 320 0.89 -3.68 10.86
N SER A 321 0.88 -3.67 9.54
CA SER A 321 1.54 -2.63 8.78
C SER A 321 0.93 -2.42 7.41
N ILE A 322 1.12 -1.21 6.89
CA ILE A 322 0.91 -0.85 5.48
C ILE A 322 2.28 -0.64 4.87
N ALA A 323 2.48 -1.13 3.66
CA ALA A 323 3.64 -0.84 2.84
C ALA A 323 3.21 -0.17 1.53
N VAL A 324 3.98 0.79 1.04
CA VAL A 324 3.78 1.38 -0.28
C VAL A 324 5.07 1.29 -1.07
N TRP A 325 4.94 0.79 -2.29
CA TRP A 325 6.06 0.54 -3.21
C TRP A 325 6.13 1.67 -4.23
N HIS A 326 6.70 2.82 -3.83
CA HIS A 326 6.79 3.99 -4.68
C HIS A 326 7.78 3.76 -5.84
N PRO A 327 7.34 3.88 -7.10
CA PRO A 327 8.25 3.76 -8.24
C PRO A 327 9.23 4.94 -8.27
N ARG A 328 10.47 4.64 -8.64
CA ARG A 328 11.56 5.64 -8.80
C ARG A 328 12.40 5.35 -10.04
N GLY A 329 11.84 4.71 -11.04
CA GLY A 329 12.45 4.18 -12.25
C GLY A 329 12.07 2.72 -12.45
N ALA A 330 12.30 2.17 -13.63
CA ALA A 330 11.97 0.78 -13.94
C ALA A 330 12.67 -0.22 -12.99
N LEU A 331 13.87 0.12 -12.49
CA LEU A 331 14.71 -0.74 -11.67
C LEU A 331 14.95 -0.17 -10.26
N LYS A 332 14.05 0.67 -9.77
CA LYS A 332 14.22 1.31 -8.48
C LYS A 332 12.87 1.54 -7.83
N THR A 333 12.74 1.07 -6.60
CA THR A 333 11.55 1.26 -5.76
C THR A 333 11.95 1.89 -4.44
N GLU A 334 11.21 2.88 -4.01
CA GLU A 334 11.31 3.43 -2.65
C GLU A 334 10.17 2.84 -1.82
N ALA A 335 10.50 1.97 -0.88
CA ALA A 335 9.54 1.34 0.01
C ALA A 335 9.29 2.21 1.24
N TRP A 336 8.03 2.42 1.57
CA TRP A 336 7.61 3.08 2.80
C TRP A 336 6.75 2.14 3.61
N ARG A 337 6.94 2.09 4.95
CA ARG A 337 6.17 1.23 5.83
C ARG A 337 5.65 1.98 7.05
N TRP A 338 4.35 1.89 7.24
CA TRP A 338 3.59 2.40 8.39
C TRP A 338 3.26 1.24 9.31
N PHE A 339 3.53 1.38 10.61
CA PHE A 339 3.10 0.40 11.61
C PHE A 339 1.81 0.87 12.27
N LEU A 340 0.84 -0.04 12.38
CA LEU A 340 -0.48 0.23 12.91
C LEU A 340 -0.71 -0.48 14.24
N VAL A 341 -1.31 0.25 15.17
CA VAL A 341 -1.81 -0.27 16.44
C VAL A 341 -3.23 0.22 16.69
N ASP A 342 -3.95 -0.41 17.61
CA ASP A 342 -5.21 0.13 18.08
C ASP A 342 -4.94 1.40 18.89
N ARG A 343 -5.64 2.50 18.60
CA ARG A 343 -5.44 3.81 19.23
C ARG A 343 -5.57 3.70 20.76
N ASP A 344 -6.55 2.92 21.22
CA ASP A 344 -6.87 2.75 22.64
C ASP A 344 -6.03 1.66 23.33
N ALA A 345 -5.09 1.03 22.63
CA ALA A 345 -4.23 0.02 23.24
C ALA A 345 -3.37 0.65 24.35
N PRO A 346 -3.14 -0.04 25.46
CA PRO A 346 -2.22 0.41 26.51
C PRO A 346 -0.82 0.70 25.93
N GLN A 347 -0.13 1.70 26.51
CA GLN A 347 1.21 2.11 26.02
C GLN A 347 2.21 0.95 25.99
N GLU A 348 2.19 0.09 27.01
CA GLU A 348 3.06 -1.10 27.06
C GLU A 348 2.83 -2.05 25.87
N VAL A 349 1.56 -2.21 25.45
CA VAL A 349 1.21 -3.01 24.25
C VAL A 349 1.77 -2.34 22.99
N LYS A 350 1.61 -1.01 22.87
CA LYS A 350 2.15 -0.25 21.73
C LYS A 350 3.67 -0.37 21.65
N ASP A 351 4.37 -0.29 22.78
CA ASP A 351 5.83 -0.41 22.84
C ASP A 351 6.31 -1.81 22.44
N VAL A 352 5.66 -2.85 22.91
CA VAL A 352 5.97 -4.24 22.53
C VAL A 352 5.75 -4.45 21.03
N LEU A 353 4.62 -3.98 20.50
CA LEU A 353 4.31 -4.09 19.07
C LEU A 353 5.31 -3.30 18.20
N ARG A 354 5.71 -2.10 18.65
CA ARG A 354 6.72 -1.30 17.95
C ARG A 354 8.07 -2.01 17.88
N HIS A 355 8.53 -2.56 19.00
CA HIS A 355 9.79 -3.33 19.03
C HIS A 355 9.73 -4.58 18.14
N TYR A 356 8.60 -5.27 18.13
CA TYR A 356 8.40 -6.41 17.25
C TYR A 356 8.41 -5.98 15.78
N ALA A 357 7.71 -4.90 15.43
CA ALA A 357 7.67 -4.37 14.08
C ALA A 357 9.08 -4.07 13.54
N MET A 358 9.93 -3.44 14.35
CA MET A 358 11.30 -3.10 13.96
C MET A 358 12.19 -4.32 13.70
N ARG A 359 11.95 -5.43 14.39
CA ARG A 359 12.70 -6.69 14.19
C ARG A 359 12.18 -7.52 13.03
N TYR A 360 10.89 -7.40 12.74
CA TYR A 360 10.20 -8.24 11.77
C TYR A 360 10.20 -7.62 10.37
N SER A 361 9.85 -6.37 10.24
CA SER A 361 9.65 -5.66 8.96
C SER A 361 10.55 -4.42 8.84
N GLY A 362 10.58 -3.86 7.63
CA GLY A 362 11.39 -2.68 7.32
C GLY A 362 12.86 -3.02 7.03
N PRO A 363 13.69 -2.01 6.78
CA PRO A 363 15.07 -2.21 6.29
C PRO A 363 15.98 -2.94 7.25
N GLY A 364 15.68 -2.94 8.55
CA GLY A 364 16.37 -3.70 9.59
C GLY A 364 15.64 -4.98 10.01
N GLY A 365 14.47 -5.25 9.44
CA GLY A 365 13.64 -6.41 9.78
C GLY A 365 14.03 -7.64 8.99
N LEU A 366 14.04 -8.79 9.65
CA LEU A 366 14.60 -10.01 9.08
C LEU A 366 13.77 -10.54 7.90
N THR A 367 12.43 -10.48 7.99
CA THR A 367 11.55 -10.93 6.89
C THR A 367 11.66 -10.06 5.65
N GLU A 368 11.78 -8.75 5.83
CA GLU A 368 11.90 -7.82 4.71
C GLU A 368 13.20 -8.01 3.93
N GLN A 369 14.29 -8.32 4.62
CA GLN A 369 15.58 -8.57 3.98
C GLN A 369 15.57 -9.83 3.12
N ASP A 370 14.90 -10.90 3.58
CA ASP A 370 14.73 -12.12 2.79
C ASP A 370 13.97 -11.81 1.49
N ASP A 371 12.90 -11.03 1.56
CA ASP A 371 12.09 -10.62 0.41
C ASP A 371 12.88 -9.70 -0.54
N MET A 372 13.54 -8.68 -0.01
CA MET A 372 14.33 -7.73 -0.80
C MET A 372 15.43 -8.44 -1.61
N GLU A 373 16.09 -9.43 -1.05
CA GLU A 373 17.10 -10.21 -1.77
C GLU A 373 16.50 -10.89 -2.98
N ASN A 374 15.34 -11.54 -2.83
CA ASN A 374 14.63 -12.20 -3.93
C ASN A 374 14.27 -11.22 -5.06
N TRP A 375 13.66 -10.08 -4.71
CA TRP A 375 13.22 -9.07 -5.70
C TRP A 375 14.40 -8.40 -6.40
N ASN A 376 15.46 -8.09 -5.66
CA ASN A 376 16.66 -7.46 -6.20
C ASN A 376 17.38 -8.38 -7.22
N TYR A 377 17.54 -9.65 -6.88
CA TYR A 377 18.16 -10.62 -7.78
C TYR A 377 17.27 -10.96 -8.97
N ALA A 378 15.94 -11.05 -8.79
CA ALA A 378 15.02 -11.24 -9.91
C ALA A 378 15.08 -10.06 -10.90
N SER A 379 15.12 -8.82 -10.38
CA SER A 379 15.30 -7.62 -11.21
C SER A 379 16.66 -7.61 -11.91
N ALA A 380 17.73 -7.90 -11.21
CA ALA A 380 19.08 -7.94 -11.77
C ALA A 380 19.21 -8.99 -12.89
N ALA A 381 18.70 -10.21 -12.65
CA ALA A 381 18.72 -11.28 -13.62
C ALA A 381 17.88 -10.96 -14.87
N SER A 382 16.79 -10.20 -14.72
CA SER A 382 15.91 -9.83 -15.83
C SER A 382 16.48 -8.78 -16.78
N GLN A 383 17.57 -8.10 -16.41
CA GLN A 383 18.24 -7.13 -17.27
C GLN A 383 19.10 -7.80 -18.38
N GLY A 384 19.44 -9.08 -18.22
CA GLY A 384 20.29 -9.80 -19.15
C GLY A 384 19.65 -9.99 -20.52
N THR A 385 20.39 -9.71 -21.61
CA THR A 385 19.92 -9.85 -23.00
C THR A 385 19.36 -11.23 -23.30
N ILE A 386 19.94 -12.27 -22.72
CA ILE A 386 19.50 -13.66 -22.97
C ILE A 386 18.28 -13.94 -22.07
N ALA A 387 18.32 -13.56 -20.78
CA ALA A 387 17.23 -13.80 -19.83
C ALA A 387 15.90 -13.19 -20.30
N ARG A 388 15.92 -12.00 -20.88
CA ARG A 388 14.73 -11.31 -21.42
C ARG A 388 14.01 -12.06 -22.55
N ARG A 389 14.65 -13.02 -23.18
CA ARG A 389 14.03 -13.85 -24.23
C ARG A 389 13.10 -14.93 -23.66
N TYR A 390 13.14 -15.17 -22.35
CA TYR A 390 12.37 -16.21 -21.67
C TYR A 390 11.44 -15.57 -20.66
N PRO A 391 10.13 -15.87 -20.71
CA PRO A 391 9.16 -15.32 -19.77
C PRO A 391 9.36 -15.87 -18.35
N TYR A 392 8.72 -15.25 -17.39
CA TYR A 392 8.44 -15.85 -16.09
C TYR A 392 7.29 -16.85 -16.20
N ASN A 393 7.28 -17.86 -15.31
CA ASN A 393 6.23 -18.84 -15.19
C ASN A 393 5.28 -18.45 -14.05
N TYR A 394 4.00 -18.30 -14.39
CA TYR A 394 2.87 -18.05 -13.48
C TYR A 394 1.76 -19.08 -13.71
N GLU A 395 2.14 -20.34 -13.96
CA GLU A 395 1.18 -21.44 -14.25
C GLU A 395 0.59 -22.08 -13.01
N MET A 396 1.13 -21.79 -11.81
CA MET A 396 0.69 -22.46 -10.58
C MET A 396 -0.81 -22.25 -10.34
N GLY A 397 -1.53 -23.36 -10.25
CA GLY A 397 -2.98 -23.37 -10.10
C GLY A 397 -3.78 -23.02 -11.36
N LEU A 398 -3.14 -22.88 -12.53
CA LEU A 398 -3.81 -22.63 -13.79
C LEU A 398 -4.68 -23.83 -14.19
N GLY A 399 -5.94 -23.56 -14.56
CA GLY A 399 -6.88 -24.61 -14.95
C GLY A 399 -7.46 -25.43 -13.78
N LEU A 400 -7.06 -25.15 -12.55
CA LEU A 400 -7.70 -25.76 -11.38
C LEU A 400 -9.04 -25.07 -11.08
N PRO A 401 -10.00 -25.78 -10.47
CA PRO A 401 -11.26 -25.18 -10.07
C PRO A 401 -11.06 -24.12 -8.98
N TYR A 402 -11.94 -23.13 -8.98
CA TYR A 402 -12.00 -22.09 -7.96
C TYR A 402 -13.04 -22.46 -6.90
N PRO A 403 -12.63 -23.05 -5.77
CA PRO A 403 -13.56 -23.44 -4.73
C PRO A 403 -14.18 -22.22 -4.06
N ASP A 404 -15.49 -22.27 -3.80
CA ASP A 404 -16.19 -21.27 -3.01
C ASP A 404 -15.97 -21.54 -1.52
N TYR A 405 -15.26 -20.64 -0.85
CA TYR A 405 -15.05 -20.69 0.60
C TYR A 405 -16.00 -19.78 1.38
N GLY A 406 -17.01 -19.21 0.74
CA GLY A 406 -17.96 -18.29 1.36
C GLY A 406 -17.37 -16.94 1.71
N VAL A 407 -16.29 -16.54 1.03
CA VAL A 407 -15.65 -15.21 1.14
C VAL A 407 -15.53 -14.57 -0.24
N PRO A 408 -15.57 -13.24 -0.35
CA PRO A 408 -15.54 -12.55 -1.64
C PRO A 408 -14.25 -12.80 -2.44
N GLY A 409 -14.36 -12.65 -3.77
CA GLY A 409 -13.30 -12.78 -4.74
C GLY A 409 -13.24 -14.15 -5.42
N VAL A 410 -12.39 -14.26 -6.42
CA VAL A 410 -12.04 -15.56 -7.02
C VAL A 410 -11.08 -16.25 -6.07
N THR A 411 -11.60 -17.23 -5.34
CA THR A 411 -10.84 -17.90 -4.28
C THR A 411 -10.11 -19.12 -4.78
N THR A 412 -8.91 -19.33 -4.27
CA THR A 412 -8.08 -20.51 -4.54
C THR A 412 -7.54 -21.08 -3.24
N GLU A 413 -7.04 -22.31 -3.32
CA GLU A 413 -6.27 -22.88 -2.23
C GLU A 413 -4.92 -22.17 -2.08
N ARG A 414 -4.25 -22.45 -0.98
CA ARG A 414 -3.05 -21.83 -0.46
C ARG A 414 -1.95 -21.54 -1.48
N ILE A 415 -1.75 -22.44 -2.43
CA ILE A 415 -0.62 -22.43 -3.37
C ILE A 415 -1.17 -22.30 -4.79
N ALA A 416 -1.28 -21.07 -5.25
CA ALA A 416 -1.71 -20.71 -6.58
C ALA A 416 -1.22 -19.29 -6.92
N GLU A 417 -1.09 -18.98 -8.19
CA GLU A 417 -0.68 -17.65 -8.69
C GLU A 417 -1.86 -16.91 -9.33
N GLN A 418 -3.08 -17.24 -8.93
CA GLN A 418 -4.28 -16.55 -9.43
C GLN A 418 -4.28 -15.06 -9.06
N ASN A 419 -3.79 -14.71 -7.86
CA ASN A 419 -3.72 -13.32 -7.44
C ASN A 419 -2.73 -12.53 -8.29
N GLN A 420 -1.56 -13.11 -8.61
CA GLN A 420 -0.56 -12.50 -9.48
C GLN A 420 -1.08 -12.35 -10.91
N ARG A 421 -1.73 -13.38 -11.45
CA ARG A 421 -2.37 -13.30 -12.78
C ARG A 421 -3.44 -12.20 -12.81
N GLY A 422 -4.28 -12.08 -11.78
CA GLY A 422 -5.26 -11.01 -11.67
C GLY A 422 -4.63 -9.62 -11.57
N PHE A 423 -3.52 -9.49 -10.85
CA PHE A 423 -2.75 -8.26 -10.75
C PHE A 423 -2.22 -7.82 -12.13
N TYR A 424 -1.60 -8.73 -12.88
CA TYR A 424 -1.06 -8.42 -14.22
C TYR A 424 -2.15 -8.27 -15.29
N GLN A 425 -3.28 -8.93 -15.14
CA GLN A 425 -4.44 -8.67 -15.98
C GLN A 425 -4.85 -7.19 -15.88
N ARG A 426 -5.04 -6.70 -14.66
CA ARG A 426 -5.42 -5.31 -14.42
C ARG A 426 -4.35 -4.32 -14.85
N TRP A 427 -3.08 -4.66 -14.62
CA TRP A 427 -1.94 -3.88 -15.13
C TRP A 427 -2.03 -3.70 -16.64
N ALA A 428 -2.19 -4.78 -17.41
CA ALA A 428 -2.26 -4.74 -18.87
C ALA A 428 -3.50 -3.97 -19.37
N GLU A 429 -4.66 -4.17 -18.74
CA GLU A 429 -5.89 -3.45 -19.07
C GLU A 429 -5.72 -1.94 -18.91
N LEU A 430 -5.15 -1.48 -17.79
CA LEU A 430 -4.91 -0.06 -17.53
C LEU A 430 -3.88 0.52 -18.49
N MET A 431 -2.81 -0.22 -18.81
CA MET A 431 -1.79 0.23 -19.74
C MET A 431 -2.35 0.54 -21.14
N GLU A 432 -3.37 -0.16 -21.58
CA GLU A 432 -3.98 0.01 -22.91
C GLU A 432 -5.24 0.88 -22.91
N ALA A 433 -5.97 0.92 -21.78
CA ALA A 433 -7.27 1.59 -21.71
C ALA A 433 -7.14 3.12 -21.88
N PRO A 434 -7.82 3.72 -22.86
CA PRO A 434 -7.82 5.15 -23.04
C PRO A 434 -8.61 5.90 -21.95
N SER A 435 -9.57 5.26 -21.31
CA SER A 435 -10.39 5.79 -20.22
C SER A 435 -10.90 4.70 -19.29
N TRP A 436 -11.51 5.10 -18.16
CA TRP A 436 -12.15 4.17 -17.21
C TRP A 436 -13.41 3.49 -17.78
N GLU A 437 -14.08 4.11 -18.73
CA GLU A 437 -15.34 3.60 -19.32
C GLU A 437 -15.16 2.28 -20.07
N VAL A 438 -13.96 1.97 -20.51
CA VAL A 438 -13.64 0.71 -21.20
C VAL A 438 -13.11 -0.38 -20.28
N LEU A 439 -12.96 -0.06 -19.00
CA LEU A 439 -12.51 -0.98 -17.95
C LEU A 439 -13.75 -1.48 -17.18
N HIS A 440 -14.16 -2.69 -17.46
CA HIS A 440 -15.33 -3.34 -16.86
C HIS A 440 -14.97 -4.19 -15.63
#